data_6130a759aa37d408c553a9fc6f3a97c7
#
_entry.id   6130a759aa37d408c553a9fc6f3a97c7
#
_cell.length_a   1.000
_cell.length_b   1.000
_cell.length_c   1.000
_cell.angle_alpha   90.00
_cell.angle_beta   90.00
_cell.angle_gamma   90.00
#
_symmetry.space_group_name_H-M   'P 1'
#
loop_
_entity.id
_entity.type
_entity.pdbx_description
1 polymer ?
#
loop_
_entity_poly.entity_id
_entity_poly.type
_entity_poly.pdbx_seq_one_letter_code
_entity_poly.pdbx_strand_id
1 'polypeptide(L)'
;MSWYAHVVLPRLIDCACGLGAVTRQRRKVVPLAEGRVLEVGIGSGRNLPHYDPARVTSVLGADPGSELLRIAQRRAASAPFPVEFIPVEGETVAVDAHSIDTVVVTYTLCTIPGVHAALAGMRRALKPGGRLLFCEHGLAPDAAVARFQSRLEPLWGRLFGGCHLTRDVPALLREGGFRVELTETAYLRGAPRFAGFHYVGSARPDVPA
;
A
#
# COMPACT_ATOMS: atom_id res chain seq x y z
N MET A 1 20.96 -9.86 11.80
CA MET A 1 20.22 -8.79 11.08
C MET A 1 20.65 -7.44 11.66
N SER A 2 20.84 -6.42 10.83
CA SER A 2 21.45 -5.14 11.23
C SER A 2 20.52 -4.34 12.15
N TRP A 3 21.07 -3.71 13.20
CA TRP A 3 20.40 -2.71 14.06
C TRP A 3 19.68 -1.63 13.24
N TYR A 4 20.27 -1.25 12.08
CA TYR A 4 19.65 -0.34 11.13
C TYR A 4 18.26 -0.81 10.68
N ALA A 5 18.12 -2.07 10.29
CA ALA A 5 16.87 -2.62 9.76
C ALA A 5 15.73 -2.69 10.80
N HIS A 6 16.07 -2.86 12.08
CA HIS A 6 15.06 -3.00 13.14
C HIS A 6 14.73 -1.70 13.87
N VAL A 7 15.64 -0.73 13.92
CA VAL A 7 15.44 0.47 14.74
C VAL A 7 15.35 1.74 13.89
N VAL A 8 16.27 1.91 12.94
CA VAL A 8 16.36 3.16 12.16
C VAL A 8 15.40 3.18 11.01
N LEU A 9 15.42 2.12 10.19
CA LEU A 9 14.63 2.05 8.97
C LEU A 9 13.12 2.18 9.21
N PRO A 10 12.48 1.49 10.18
CA PRO A 10 11.05 1.67 10.44
C PRO A 10 10.67 3.10 10.81
N ARG A 11 11.53 3.80 11.58
CA ARG A 11 11.29 5.20 11.95
C ARG A 11 11.43 6.15 10.77
N LEU A 12 12.43 5.92 9.90
CA LEU A 12 12.61 6.69 8.68
C LEU A 12 11.42 6.50 7.72
N ILE A 13 10.96 5.26 7.54
CA ILE A 13 9.78 4.94 6.74
C ILE A 13 8.54 5.61 7.32
N ASP A 14 8.32 5.49 8.64
CA ASP A 14 7.17 6.14 9.29
C ASP A 14 7.22 7.67 9.10
N CYS A 15 8.37 8.29 9.27
CA CYS A 15 8.55 9.73 9.04
C CYS A 15 8.24 10.11 7.59
N ALA A 16 8.84 9.43 6.61
CA ALA A 16 8.63 9.68 5.19
C ALA A 16 7.16 9.50 4.77
N CYS A 17 6.54 8.40 5.21
CA CYS A 17 5.12 8.13 4.99
C CYS A 17 4.19 9.12 5.71
N GLY A 18 4.69 9.85 6.70
CA GLY A 18 3.96 10.90 7.43
C GLY A 18 4.05 12.29 6.83
N LEU A 19 4.88 12.50 5.81
CA LEU A 19 5.00 13.81 5.16
C LEU A 19 3.64 14.30 4.64
N GLY A 20 3.38 15.60 4.77
CA GLY A 20 2.11 16.20 4.38
C GLY A 20 1.75 15.99 2.91
N ALA A 21 2.75 15.91 2.02
CA ALA A 21 2.54 15.61 0.61
C ALA A 21 2.02 14.17 0.40
N VAL A 22 2.61 13.20 1.10
CA VAL A 22 2.22 11.79 1.09
C VAL A 22 0.82 11.61 1.71
N THR A 23 0.57 12.26 2.85
CA THR A 23 -0.74 12.25 3.52
C THR A 23 -1.85 12.80 2.62
N ARG A 24 -1.58 13.85 1.84
CA ARG A 24 -2.57 14.38 0.86
C ARG A 24 -2.95 13.36 -0.19
N GLN A 25 -2.02 12.50 -0.64
CA GLN A 25 -2.36 11.45 -1.60
C GLN A 25 -3.23 10.34 -0.96
N ARG A 26 -2.90 9.91 0.27
CA ARG A 26 -3.74 8.96 1.02
C ARG A 26 -5.20 9.43 1.13
N ARG A 27 -5.40 10.71 1.44
CA ARG A 27 -6.73 11.32 1.57
C ARG A 27 -7.58 11.30 0.29
N LYS A 28 -7.01 11.00 -0.86
CA LYS A 28 -7.76 10.86 -2.12
C LYS A 28 -8.45 9.51 -2.24
N VAL A 29 -7.92 8.47 -1.63
CA VAL A 29 -8.41 7.10 -1.79
C VAL A 29 -8.91 6.47 -0.49
N VAL A 30 -8.24 6.69 0.64
CA VAL A 30 -8.59 6.03 1.90
C VAL A 30 -10.03 6.33 2.35
N PRO A 31 -10.55 7.59 2.25
CA PRO A 31 -11.94 7.88 2.60
C PRO A 31 -12.98 7.20 1.70
N LEU A 32 -12.56 6.64 0.56
CA LEU A 32 -13.44 5.92 -0.35
C LEU A 32 -13.66 4.47 0.08
N ALA A 33 -12.90 3.95 1.04
CA ALA A 33 -13.05 2.60 1.55
C ALA A 33 -14.41 2.42 2.23
N GLU A 34 -14.96 1.21 2.12
CA GLU A 34 -16.26 0.87 2.70
C GLU A 34 -16.33 -0.60 3.14
N GLY A 35 -17.25 -0.88 4.04
CA GLY A 35 -17.47 -2.22 4.57
C GLY A 35 -16.31 -2.75 5.39
N ARG A 36 -16.06 -4.05 5.27
CA ARG A 36 -14.90 -4.72 5.87
C ARG A 36 -13.67 -4.48 5.01
N VAL A 37 -12.69 -3.78 5.55
CA VAL A 37 -11.48 -3.36 4.85
C VAL A 37 -10.32 -4.29 5.19
N LEU A 38 -9.57 -4.72 4.17
CA LEU A 38 -8.23 -5.32 4.32
C LEU A 38 -7.19 -4.29 3.93
N GLU A 39 -6.40 -3.82 4.88
CA GLU A 39 -5.25 -2.95 4.62
C GLU A 39 -3.97 -3.79 4.57
N VAL A 40 -3.40 -3.96 3.37
CA VAL A 40 -2.14 -4.67 3.17
C VAL A 40 -0.99 -3.69 3.26
N GLY A 41 -0.05 -3.97 4.17
CA GLY A 41 1.00 -3.03 4.54
C GLY A 41 0.48 -1.89 5.42
N ILE A 42 -0.27 -2.22 6.48
CA ILE A 42 -0.80 -1.19 7.40
C ILE A 42 0.31 -0.38 8.07
N GLY A 43 1.52 -0.95 8.18
CA GLY A 43 2.68 -0.29 8.74
C GLY A 43 2.41 0.27 10.14
N SER A 44 2.58 1.56 10.29
CA SER A 44 2.31 2.27 11.54
C SER A 44 0.84 2.74 11.70
N GLY A 45 -0.07 2.35 10.79
CA GLY A 45 -1.49 2.71 10.88
C GLY A 45 -1.80 4.14 10.43
N ARG A 46 -1.06 4.69 9.48
CA ARG A 46 -1.23 6.08 9.02
C ARG A 46 -2.51 6.32 8.23
N ASN A 47 -3.16 5.27 7.73
CA ASN A 47 -4.46 5.38 7.08
C ASN A 47 -5.62 5.43 8.07
N LEU A 48 -5.48 4.87 9.27
CA LEU A 48 -6.57 4.76 10.25
C LEU A 48 -7.35 6.06 10.50
N PRO A 49 -6.69 7.26 10.62
CA PRO A 49 -7.41 8.51 10.81
C PRO A 49 -8.13 9.04 9.56
N HIS A 50 -7.99 8.37 8.42
CA HIS A 50 -8.54 8.84 7.14
C HIS A 50 -9.71 8.00 6.65
N TYR A 51 -9.99 6.85 7.25
CA TYR A 51 -11.19 6.08 6.98
C TYR A 51 -12.43 6.83 7.45
N ASP A 52 -13.49 6.77 6.65
CA ASP A 52 -14.80 7.32 7.02
C ASP A 52 -15.54 6.31 7.93
N PRO A 53 -15.78 6.64 9.21
CA PRO A 53 -16.45 5.75 10.13
C PRO A 53 -17.92 5.48 9.79
N ALA A 54 -18.54 6.31 8.96
CA ALA A 54 -19.89 6.05 8.47
C ALA A 54 -19.93 4.97 7.37
N ARG A 55 -18.78 4.65 6.76
CA ARG A 55 -18.67 3.70 5.65
C ARG A 55 -17.91 2.43 6.00
N VAL A 56 -16.91 2.51 6.87
CA VAL A 56 -16.05 1.39 7.26
C VAL A 56 -16.61 0.69 8.49
N THR A 57 -16.83 -0.62 8.38
CA THR A 57 -17.35 -1.44 9.50
C THR A 57 -16.23 -2.04 10.33
N SER A 58 -15.11 -2.40 9.73
CA SER A 58 -13.91 -2.91 10.42
C SER A 58 -12.69 -2.84 9.51
N VAL A 59 -11.49 -2.82 10.08
CA VAL A 59 -10.21 -2.88 9.37
C VAL A 59 -9.41 -4.08 9.84
N LEU A 60 -9.00 -4.92 8.88
CA LEU A 60 -8.00 -5.97 9.07
C LEU A 60 -6.67 -5.44 8.56
N GLY A 61 -5.70 -5.24 9.44
CA GLY A 61 -4.38 -4.73 9.09
C GLY A 61 -3.35 -5.85 8.98
N ALA A 62 -2.70 -5.97 7.84
CA ALA A 62 -1.66 -6.96 7.58
C ALA A 62 -0.31 -6.27 7.35
N ASP A 63 0.72 -6.63 8.14
CA ASP A 63 2.09 -6.13 7.98
C ASP A 63 3.07 -7.08 8.66
N PRO A 64 4.22 -7.44 8.04
CA PRO A 64 5.22 -8.29 8.66
C PRO A 64 6.10 -7.56 9.70
N GLY A 65 6.05 -6.23 9.76
CA GLY A 65 6.94 -5.40 10.57
C GLY A 65 6.45 -5.18 12.00
N SER A 66 6.97 -5.94 12.97
CA SER A 66 6.56 -5.88 14.39
C SER A 66 6.69 -4.48 15.03
N GLU A 67 7.72 -3.71 14.70
CA GLU A 67 7.95 -2.36 15.26
C GLU A 67 6.87 -1.37 14.80
N LEU A 68 6.52 -1.40 13.50
CA LEU A 68 5.48 -0.54 12.97
C LEU A 68 4.10 -0.94 13.49
N LEU A 69 3.83 -2.25 13.63
CA LEU A 69 2.58 -2.75 14.20
C LEU A 69 2.34 -2.26 15.63
N ARG A 70 3.38 -2.14 16.47
CA ARG A 70 3.22 -1.55 17.82
C ARG A 70 2.75 -0.09 17.78
N ILE A 71 3.18 0.67 16.77
CA ILE A 71 2.68 2.04 16.55
C ILE A 71 1.24 2.00 16.03
N ALA A 72 0.95 1.10 15.11
CA ALA A 72 -0.40 0.91 14.57
C ALA A 72 -1.41 0.54 15.65
N GLN A 73 -1.06 -0.37 16.57
CA GLN A 73 -1.90 -0.78 17.71
C GLN A 73 -2.29 0.42 18.58
N ARG A 74 -1.34 1.32 18.87
CA ARG A 74 -1.65 2.54 19.63
C ARG A 74 -2.60 3.48 18.89
N ARG A 75 -2.46 3.61 17.56
CA ARG A 75 -3.38 4.41 16.73
C ARG A 75 -4.74 3.75 16.60
N ALA A 76 -4.78 2.43 16.50
CA ALA A 76 -6.00 1.64 16.43
C ALA A 76 -6.88 1.80 17.68
N ALA A 77 -6.29 1.98 18.86
CA ALA A 77 -7.02 2.21 20.09
C ALA A 77 -7.91 3.47 20.08
N SER A 78 -7.64 4.41 19.16
CA SER A 78 -8.44 5.63 18.98
C SER A 78 -9.33 5.58 17.73
N ALA A 79 -9.35 4.44 17.01
CA ALA A 79 -10.18 4.30 15.83
C ALA A 79 -11.66 4.13 16.24
N PRO A 80 -12.61 4.73 15.51
CA PRO A 80 -14.05 4.63 15.81
C PRO A 80 -14.70 3.34 15.28
N PHE A 81 -13.89 2.39 14.80
CA PHE A 81 -14.27 1.07 14.28
C PHE A 81 -13.28 0.02 14.77
N PRO A 82 -13.66 -1.27 14.82
CA PRO A 82 -12.74 -2.36 15.17
C PRO A 82 -11.55 -2.44 14.20
N VAL A 83 -10.35 -2.59 14.76
CA VAL A 83 -9.12 -2.83 14.01
C VAL A 83 -8.47 -4.11 14.54
N GLU A 84 -8.30 -5.08 13.66
CA GLU A 84 -7.64 -6.34 13.96
C GLU A 84 -6.34 -6.43 13.17
N PHE A 85 -5.30 -7.02 13.78
CA PHE A 85 -4.02 -7.25 13.11
C PHE A 85 -3.89 -8.74 12.81
N ILE A 86 -3.72 -9.06 11.53
CA ILE A 86 -3.66 -10.43 11.06
C ILE A 86 -2.24 -10.80 10.64
N PRO A 87 -1.82 -12.06 10.87
CA PRO A 87 -0.49 -12.51 10.49
C PRO A 87 -0.32 -12.52 8.98
N VAL A 88 0.92 -12.24 8.56
CA VAL A 88 1.36 -12.38 7.18
C VAL A 88 2.31 -13.58 7.12
N GLU A 89 1.95 -14.58 6.34
CA GLU A 89 2.77 -15.77 6.11
C GLU A 89 3.36 -15.70 4.69
N GLY A 90 4.63 -15.36 4.62
CA GLY A 90 5.28 -15.03 3.35
C GLY A 90 4.65 -13.79 2.70
N GLU A 91 4.07 -13.96 1.51
CA GLU A 91 3.32 -12.90 0.81
C GLU A 91 1.80 -13.09 0.88
N THR A 92 1.32 -14.06 1.66
CA THR A 92 -0.11 -14.35 1.79
C THR A 92 -0.67 -13.82 3.10
N VAL A 93 -1.90 -13.36 3.03
CA VAL A 93 -2.66 -12.89 4.19
C VAL A 93 -3.76 -13.92 4.48
N ALA A 94 -3.83 -14.37 5.74
CA ALA A 94 -4.81 -15.36 6.19
C ALA A 94 -6.21 -14.71 6.30
N VAL A 95 -6.89 -14.59 5.16
CA VAL A 95 -8.24 -14.04 5.06
C VAL A 95 -9.10 -14.96 4.20
N ASP A 96 -10.34 -15.18 4.63
CA ASP A 96 -11.30 -16.00 3.90
C ASP A 96 -11.59 -15.40 2.51
N ALA A 97 -11.82 -16.27 1.54
CA ALA A 97 -12.23 -15.86 0.21
C ALA A 97 -13.57 -15.10 0.26
N HIS A 98 -13.71 -14.08 -0.57
CA HIS A 98 -14.94 -13.30 -0.72
C HIS A 98 -15.49 -12.72 0.59
N SER A 99 -14.61 -12.31 1.50
CA SER A 99 -14.98 -11.76 2.81
C SER A 99 -14.74 -10.26 2.96
N ILE A 100 -14.04 -9.63 2.02
CA ILE A 100 -13.57 -8.25 2.06
C ILE A 100 -14.32 -7.39 1.04
N ASP A 101 -14.82 -6.23 1.48
CA ASP A 101 -15.49 -5.26 0.62
C ASP A 101 -14.47 -4.35 -0.08
N THR A 102 -13.43 -3.91 0.66
CA THR A 102 -12.39 -3.03 0.12
C THR A 102 -11.00 -3.52 0.54
N VAL A 103 -10.10 -3.68 -0.42
CA VAL A 103 -8.66 -3.80 -0.15
C VAL A 103 -8.03 -2.42 -0.28
N VAL A 104 -7.18 -2.04 0.67
CA VAL A 104 -6.41 -0.78 0.62
C VAL A 104 -4.92 -1.11 0.64
N VAL A 105 -4.18 -0.55 -0.33
CA VAL A 105 -2.71 -0.61 -0.39
C VAL A 105 -2.16 0.78 -0.60
N THR A 106 -1.25 1.20 0.28
CA THR A 106 -0.63 2.53 0.16
C THR A 106 0.85 2.45 0.51
N TYR A 107 1.70 2.75 -0.48
CA TYR A 107 3.17 2.70 -0.33
C TYR A 107 3.68 1.32 0.13
N THR A 108 3.08 0.26 -0.40
CA THR A 108 3.32 -1.13 0.00
C THR A 108 3.68 -2.00 -1.18
N LEU A 109 2.99 -1.87 -2.33
CA LEU A 109 3.28 -2.68 -3.52
C LEU A 109 4.75 -2.55 -3.97
N CYS A 110 5.39 -1.42 -3.67
CA CYS A 110 6.80 -1.21 -3.99
C CYS A 110 7.76 -2.11 -3.19
N THR A 111 7.35 -2.65 -2.03
CA THR A 111 8.22 -3.42 -1.12
C THR A 111 7.91 -4.91 -1.04
N ILE A 112 6.72 -5.36 -1.43
CA ILE A 112 6.34 -6.79 -1.35
C ILE A 112 7.22 -7.61 -2.33
N PRO A 113 8.02 -8.60 -1.87
CA PRO A 113 8.85 -9.38 -2.77
C PRO A 113 8.03 -10.20 -3.77
N GLY A 114 7.12 -11.03 -3.30
CA GLY A 114 6.21 -11.86 -4.10
C GLY A 114 4.90 -11.16 -4.43
N VAL A 115 4.97 -9.98 -5.03
CA VAL A 115 3.83 -9.10 -5.25
C VAL A 115 2.68 -9.73 -6.05
N HIS A 116 2.97 -10.64 -7.00
CA HIS A 116 1.93 -11.34 -7.75
C HIS A 116 1.12 -12.31 -6.87
N ALA A 117 1.79 -13.02 -5.95
CA ALA A 117 1.12 -13.88 -4.97
C ALA A 117 0.25 -13.04 -4.01
N ALA A 118 0.76 -11.90 -3.56
CA ALA A 118 0.00 -10.97 -2.72
C ALA A 118 -1.24 -10.42 -3.45
N LEU A 119 -1.11 -10.01 -4.72
CA LEU A 119 -2.24 -9.55 -5.54
C LEU A 119 -3.28 -10.66 -5.78
N ALA A 120 -2.85 -11.89 -6.02
CA ALA A 120 -3.76 -13.03 -6.13
C ALA A 120 -4.52 -13.27 -4.82
N GLY A 121 -3.85 -13.15 -3.67
CA GLY A 121 -4.47 -13.22 -2.34
C GLY A 121 -5.49 -12.11 -2.11
N MET A 122 -5.16 -10.87 -2.45
CA MET A 122 -6.07 -9.72 -2.37
C MET A 122 -7.32 -9.92 -3.24
N ARG A 123 -7.12 -10.41 -4.49
CA ARG A 123 -8.23 -10.70 -5.41
C ARG A 123 -9.15 -11.79 -4.87
N ARG A 124 -8.58 -12.86 -4.31
CA ARG A 124 -9.35 -13.94 -3.70
C ARG A 124 -10.17 -13.47 -2.49
N ALA A 125 -9.61 -12.57 -1.67
CA ALA A 125 -10.28 -12.04 -0.49
C ALA A 125 -11.47 -11.13 -0.83
N LEU A 126 -11.42 -10.43 -1.96
CA LEU A 126 -12.47 -9.51 -2.37
C LEU A 126 -13.78 -10.22 -2.68
N LYS A 127 -14.88 -9.69 -2.15
CA LYS A 127 -16.25 -10.07 -2.52
C LYS A 127 -16.52 -9.76 -4.00
N PRO A 128 -17.50 -10.43 -4.62
CA PRO A 128 -18.07 -9.97 -5.88
C PRO A 128 -18.48 -8.48 -5.76
N GLY A 129 -18.01 -7.65 -6.68
CA GLY A 129 -18.24 -6.20 -6.64
C GLY A 129 -17.30 -5.40 -5.73
N GLY A 130 -16.48 -6.06 -4.92
CA GLY A 130 -15.44 -5.42 -4.11
C GLY A 130 -14.36 -4.74 -4.95
N ARG A 131 -13.55 -3.89 -4.33
CA ARG A 131 -12.52 -3.11 -5.02
C ARG A 131 -11.21 -3.00 -4.24
N LEU A 132 -10.15 -2.75 -4.97
CA LEU A 132 -8.84 -2.38 -4.44
C LEU A 132 -8.65 -0.87 -4.64
N LEU A 133 -8.27 -0.17 -3.57
CA LEU A 133 -7.87 1.24 -3.58
C LEU A 133 -6.36 1.31 -3.39
N PHE A 134 -5.69 2.11 -4.21
CA PHE A 134 -4.24 2.21 -4.15
C PHE A 134 -3.73 3.64 -4.21
N CYS A 135 -2.62 3.86 -3.50
CA CYS A 135 -1.83 5.07 -3.56
C CYS A 135 -0.35 4.67 -3.45
N GLU A 136 0.36 4.65 -4.56
CA GLU A 136 1.70 4.09 -4.66
C GLU A 136 2.65 5.02 -5.41
N HIS A 137 3.93 4.98 -5.08
CA HIS A 137 4.95 5.52 -5.96
C HIS A 137 5.48 4.44 -6.91
N GLY A 138 6.07 4.83 -8.02
CA GLY A 138 6.62 3.85 -8.95
C GLY A 138 7.33 4.47 -10.14
N LEU A 139 7.37 3.72 -11.23
CA LEU A 139 8.06 4.08 -12.46
C LEU A 139 7.55 5.41 -13.02
N ALA A 140 8.46 6.35 -13.25
CA ALA A 140 8.13 7.63 -13.83
C ALA A 140 7.99 7.52 -15.38
N PRO A 141 7.08 8.29 -16.00
CA PRO A 141 6.86 8.25 -17.45
C PRO A 141 8.00 8.92 -18.24
N ASP A 142 8.76 9.81 -17.62
CA ASP A 142 9.87 10.50 -18.26
C ASP A 142 11.06 9.57 -18.43
N ALA A 143 11.49 9.30 -19.67
CA ALA A 143 12.57 8.37 -19.97
C ALA A 143 13.90 8.69 -19.25
N ALA A 144 14.21 9.97 -19.01
CA ALA A 144 15.40 10.37 -18.27
C ALA A 144 15.29 10.01 -16.78
N VAL A 145 14.12 10.23 -16.19
CA VAL A 145 13.84 9.89 -14.78
C VAL A 145 13.82 8.37 -14.60
N ALA A 146 13.14 7.64 -15.49
CA ALA A 146 13.07 6.18 -15.48
C ALA A 146 14.47 5.53 -15.56
N ARG A 147 15.34 6.03 -16.46
CA ARG A 147 16.75 5.57 -16.52
C ARG A 147 17.51 5.84 -15.23
N PHE A 148 17.26 6.99 -14.59
CA PHE A 148 17.89 7.30 -13.30
C PHE A 148 17.36 6.38 -12.20
N GLN A 149 16.04 6.14 -12.15
CA GLN A 149 15.41 5.17 -11.24
C GLN A 149 16.07 3.80 -11.37
N SER A 150 16.19 3.26 -12.60
CA SER A 150 16.80 1.95 -12.86
C SER A 150 18.26 1.85 -12.40
N ARG A 151 19.04 2.93 -12.53
CA ARG A 151 20.42 2.96 -12.04
C ARG A 151 20.51 3.01 -10.52
N LEU A 152 19.57 3.71 -9.90
CA LEU A 152 19.52 3.87 -8.43
C LEU A 152 18.90 2.67 -7.72
N GLU A 153 18.05 1.90 -8.39
CA GLU A 153 17.27 0.78 -7.86
C GLU A 153 18.06 -0.16 -6.94
N PRO A 154 19.26 -0.68 -7.31
CA PRO A 154 19.97 -1.63 -6.47
C PRO A 154 20.42 -1.05 -5.12
N LEU A 155 20.81 0.23 -5.11
CA LEU A 155 21.20 0.93 -3.89
C LEU A 155 19.99 1.31 -3.07
N TRP A 156 18.94 1.80 -3.73
CA TRP A 156 17.68 2.20 -3.10
C TRP A 156 17.03 1.04 -2.37
N GLY A 157 16.87 -0.12 -3.01
CA GLY A 157 16.29 -1.31 -2.39
C GLY A 157 17.04 -1.76 -1.13
N ARG A 158 18.38 -1.67 -1.13
CA ARG A 158 19.19 -2.01 0.05
C ARG A 158 18.98 -1.04 1.22
N LEU A 159 18.80 0.25 0.93
CA LEU A 159 18.66 1.29 1.95
C LEU A 159 17.23 1.42 2.46
N PHE A 160 16.22 1.14 1.64
CA PHE A 160 14.81 1.35 1.93
C PHE A 160 13.99 0.06 1.99
N GLY A 161 14.59 -1.02 2.55
CA GLY A 161 13.86 -2.23 2.92
C GLY A 161 13.23 -2.99 1.75
N GLY A 162 13.89 -3.05 0.61
CA GLY A 162 13.38 -3.72 -0.59
C GLY A 162 12.43 -2.88 -1.44
N CYS A 163 12.35 -1.57 -1.18
CA CYS A 163 11.51 -0.67 -1.97
C CYS A 163 12.03 -0.55 -3.41
N HIS A 164 11.14 -0.75 -4.38
CA HIS A 164 11.41 -0.64 -5.82
C HIS A 164 10.89 0.69 -6.38
N LEU A 165 11.78 1.44 -7.05
CA LEU A 165 11.43 2.67 -7.75
C LEU A 165 10.82 2.45 -9.13
N THR A 166 11.09 1.28 -9.72
CA THR A 166 10.81 0.98 -11.13
C THR A 166 9.55 0.14 -11.34
N ARG A 167 8.75 -0.10 -10.31
CA ARG A 167 7.48 -0.82 -10.47
C ARG A 167 6.46 0.03 -11.22
N ASP A 168 6.00 -0.49 -12.36
CA ASP A 168 4.83 0.04 -13.07
C ASP A 168 3.58 -0.47 -12.35
N VAL A 169 3.03 0.35 -11.46
CA VAL A 169 1.90 -0.04 -10.61
C VAL A 169 0.66 -0.45 -11.42
N PRO A 170 0.24 0.28 -12.47
CA PRO A 170 -0.87 -0.15 -13.31
C PRO A 170 -0.64 -1.47 -14.04
N ALA A 171 0.57 -1.70 -14.57
CA ALA A 171 0.91 -2.96 -15.23
C ALA A 171 0.85 -4.12 -14.22
N LEU A 172 1.46 -3.95 -13.07
CA LEU A 172 1.49 -4.91 -11.98
C LEU A 172 0.08 -5.33 -11.51
N LEU A 173 -0.82 -4.36 -11.36
CA LEU A 173 -2.20 -4.63 -10.99
C LEU A 173 -2.94 -5.43 -12.08
N ARG A 174 -2.74 -5.09 -13.38
CA ARG A 174 -3.34 -5.86 -14.48
C ARG A 174 -2.82 -7.30 -14.54
N GLU A 175 -1.51 -7.49 -14.38
CA GLU A 175 -0.88 -8.81 -14.30
C GLU A 175 -1.42 -9.62 -13.10
N GLY A 176 -1.77 -8.94 -12.00
CA GLY A 176 -2.45 -9.52 -10.84
C GLY A 176 -3.93 -9.84 -11.05
N GLY A 177 -4.47 -9.62 -12.26
CA GLY A 177 -5.87 -9.90 -12.61
C GLY A 177 -6.85 -8.83 -12.12
N PHE A 178 -6.43 -7.55 -12.15
CA PHE A 178 -7.28 -6.41 -11.85
C PHE A 178 -7.48 -5.51 -13.07
N ARG A 179 -8.71 -5.05 -13.28
CA ARG A 179 -9.01 -3.94 -14.17
C ARG A 179 -8.78 -2.62 -13.43
N VAL A 180 -7.82 -1.85 -13.89
CA VAL A 180 -7.36 -0.62 -13.23
C VAL A 180 -8.15 0.60 -13.69
N GLU A 181 -8.58 1.42 -12.75
CA GLU A 181 -9.17 2.74 -12.94
C GLU A 181 -8.25 3.77 -12.28
N LEU A 182 -7.48 4.51 -13.08
CA LEU A 182 -6.59 5.55 -12.54
C LEU A 182 -7.38 6.84 -12.30
N THR A 183 -7.27 7.36 -11.07
CA THR A 183 -7.82 8.67 -10.71
C THR A 183 -6.84 9.78 -11.02
N GLU A 184 -5.53 9.55 -10.73
CA GLU A 184 -4.49 10.57 -10.90
C GLU A 184 -3.11 9.92 -11.00
N THR A 185 -2.26 10.50 -11.84
CA THR A 185 -0.81 10.26 -11.83
C THR A 185 -0.10 11.62 -11.78
N ALA A 186 0.83 11.80 -10.88
CA ALA A 186 1.53 13.07 -10.73
C ALA A 186 2.86 12.94 -10.00
N TYR A 187 3.75 13.89 -10.22
CA TYR A 187 4.89 14.11 -9.34
C TYR A 187 4.46 14.84 -8.07
N LEU A 188 4.86 14.33 -6.91
CA LEU A 188 4.68 15.05 -5.65
C LEU A 188 5.50 16.34 -5.61
N ARG A 189 4.83 17.44 -5.29
CA ARG A 189 5.51 18.72 -5.06
C ARG A 189 6.43 18.63 -3.85
N GLY A 190 7.68 19.02 -4.05
CA GLY A 190 8.70 18.99 -2.99
C GLY A 190 9.41 17.65 -2.80
N ALA A 191 9.06 16.61 -3.56
CA ALA A 191 9.81 15.36 -3.60
C ALA A 191 10.76 15.31 -4.81
N PRO A 192 11.92 14.64 -4.70
CA PRO A 192 12.78 14.35 -5.85
C PRO A 192 12.00 13.58 -6.92
N ARG A 193 12.15 13.96 -8.20
CA ARG A 193 11.36 13.35 -9.28
C ARG A 193 11.49 11.82 -9.34
N PHE A 194 12.66 11.27 -9.07
CA PHE A 194 12.91 9.83 -9.10
C PHE A 194 12.15 9.04 -8.02
N ALA A 195 11.75 9.67 -6.92
CA ALA A 195 10.98 9.04 -5.85
C ALA A 195 9.55 9.60 -5.75
N GLY A 196 9.24 10.63 -6.52
CA GLY A 196 8.02 11.43 -6.35
C GLY A 196 6.90 11.12 -7.34
N PHE A 197 7.07 10.22 -8.31
CA PHE A 197 5.98 9.89 -9.23
C PHE A 197 4.99 8.91 -8.58
N HIS A 198 3.71 9.30 -8.58
CA HIS A 198 2.66 8.58 -7.86
C HIS A 198 1.51 8.17 -8.77
N TYR A 199 0.92 7.05 -8.40
CA TYR A 199 -0.28 6.46 -8.97
C TYR A 199 -1.35 6.40 -7.88
N VAL A 200 -2.51 7.00 -8.13
CA VAL A 200 -3.63 7.04 -7.18
C VAL A 200 -4.89 6.58 -7.91
N GLY A 201 -5.60 5.61 -7.37
CA GLY A 201 -6.79 5.12 -8.05
C GLY A 201 -7.45 3.91 -7.40
N SER A 202 -8.29 3.28 -8.18
CA SER A 202 -8.97 2.04 -7.83
C SER A 202 -8.79 0.97 -8.91
N ALA A 203 -9.00 -0.26 -8.50
CA ALA A 203 -9.02 -1.40 -9.39
C ALA A 203 -10.08 -2.41 -8.91
N ARG A 204 -10.64 -3.18 -9.85
CA ARG A 204 -11.58 -4.25 -9.54
C ARG A 204 -11.04 -5.58 -10.05
N PRO A 205 -11.36 -6.71 -9.39
CA PRO A 205 -11.07 -8.01 -9.96
C PRO A 205 -11.56 -8.08 -11.41
N ASP A 206 -10.67 -8.49 -12.32
CA ASP A 206 -11.06 -8.76 -13.69
C ASP A 206 -11.75 -10.13 -13.69
N VAL A 207 -13.05 -10.13 -13.90
CA VAL A 207 -13.85 -11.35 -13.99
C VAL A 207 -13.72 -11.80 -15.43
N PRO A 208 -13.20 -13.01 -15.70
CA PRO A 208 -13.28 -13.56 -17.05
C PRO A 208 -14.73 -13.57 -17.52
N ALA A 209 -14.95 -13.05 -18.72
CA ALA A 209 -16.26 -13.08 -19.35
C ALA A 209 -16.75 -14.52 -19.55
#